data_18327105fee0d51dc606d15367227b62
#
_entry.id   18327105fee0d51dc606d15367227b62
#
_cell.length_a   1.000
_cell.length_b   1.000
_cell.length_c   1.000
_cell.angle_alpha   90.00
_cell.angle_beta   90.00
_cell.angle_gamma   90.00
#
_symmetry.space_group_name_H-M   'P 1'
#
loop_
_entity.id
_entity.type
_entity.pdbx_description
1 polymer ?
#
loop_
_entity_poly.entity_id
_entity_poly.type
_entity_poly.pdbx_seq_one_letter_code
_entity_poly.pdbx_strand_id
1 'polypeptide(L)'
;MDTQEIIQRIQELKAANSAVILAHNYVRGEVQDIADFVGDSLALSIQAKKVQAPVIVFCGVRFMAETAKILSPDSEVLLPAPDAGCPMADMADPKEVMKYREAHPDAVFVAYVNTTAAVKALVDICCTSANADKVLRTIPAD
;
A
#
# COMPACT_ATOMS: atom_id res chain seq x y z
N MET A 1 -20.98 11.45 20.01
CA MET A 1 -21.46 10.34 19.15
C MET A 1 -21.06 9.03 19.81
N ASP A 2 -21.99 8.14 19.97
CA ASP A 2 -21.67 6.76 20.38
C ASP A 2 -21.11 5.96 19.19
N THR A 3 -20.65 4.72 19.45
CA THR A 3 -20.05 3.89 18.42
C THR A 3 -21.01 3.57 17.27
N GLN A 4 -22.30 3.37 17.56
CA GLN A 4 -23.30 3.06 16.55
C GLN A 4 -23.58 4.26 15.64
N GLU A 5 -23.69 5.44 16.23
CA GLU A 5 -23.83 6.71 15.48
C GLU A 5 -22.63 6.94 14.54
N ILE A 6 -21.41 6.62 15.00
CA ILE A 6 -20.18 6.73 14.18
C ILE A 6 -20.24 5.75 13.00
N ILE A 7 -20.59 4.49 13.26
CA ILE A 7 -20.70 3.46 12.21
C ILE A 7 -21.73 3.86 11.17
N GLN A 8 -22.92 4.29 11.61
CA GLN A 8 -23.96 4.76 10.72
C GLN A 8 -23.48 5.92 9.85
N ARG A 9 -22.81 6.90 10.45
CA ARG A 9 -22.28 8.05 9.73
C ARG A 9 -21.20 7.66 8.71
N ILE A 10 -20.33 6.71 9.03
CA ILE A 10 -19.36 6.16 8.09
C ILE A 10 -20.08 5.51 6.89
N GLN A 11 -21.11 4.71 7.12
CA GLN A 11 -21.87 4.06 6.04
C GLN A 11 -22.57 5.06 5.13
N GLU A 12 -23.15 6.11 5.69
CA GLU A 12 -23.76 7.21 4.93
C GLU A 12 -22.73 7.92 4.03
N LEU A 13 -21.57 8.29 4.60
CA LEU A 13 -20.48 8.94 3.86
C LEU A 13 -19.90 8.04 2.77
N LYS A 14 -19.73 6.76 3.09
CA LYS A 14 -19.25 5.75 2.15
C LYS A 14 -20.19 5.65 0.95
N ALA A 15 -21.52 5.56 1.20
CA ALA A 15 -22.50 5.52 0.13
C ALA A 15 -22.52 6.81 -0.70
N ALA A 16 -22.51 7.98 -0.02
CA ALA A 16 -22.55 9.29 -0.69
C ALA A 16 -21.35 9.55 -1.61
N ASN A 17 -20.19 8.98 -1.28
CA ASN A 17 -18.95 9.17 -2.04
C ASN A 17 -18.59 7.95 -2.93
N SER A 18 -19.44 6.94 -3.01
CA SER A 18 -19.16 5.67 -3.68
C SER A 18 -17.79 5.10 -3.24
N ALA A 19 -17.50 5.21 -1.94
CA ALA A 19 -16.24 4.85 -1.36
C ALA A 19 -16.18 3.36 -0.99
N VAL A 20 -14.97 2.80 -1.03
CA VAL A 20 -14.66 1.45 -0.56
C VAL A 20 -13.64 1.53 0.56
N ILE A 21 -13.86 0.78 1.63
CA ILE A 21 -12.97 0.69 2.78
C ILE A 21 -12.15 -0.58 2.68
N LEU A 22 -10.83 -0.45 2.58
CA LEU A 22 -9.86 -1.54 2.64
C LEU A 22 -9.15 -1.52 3.99
N ALA A 23 -9.20 -2.59 4.75
CA ALA A 23 -8.61 -2.66 6.08
C ALA A 23 -7.54 -3.76 6.18
N HIS A 24 -6.38 -3.40 6.74
CA HIS A 24 -5.33 -4.38 7.01
C HIS A 24 -5.68 -5.23 8.23
N ASN A 25 -5.28 -6.51 8.23
CA ASN A 25 -5.51 -7.47 9.31
C ASN A 25 -5.05 -7.01 10.70
N TYR A 26 -4.15 -6.02 10.78
CA TYR A 26 -3.59 -5.54 12.04
C TYR A 26 -4.30 -4.30 12.61
N VAL A 27 -5.29 -3.75 11.90
CA VAL A 27 -6.10 -2.67 12.46
C VAL A 27 -7.09 -3.24 13.48
N ARG A 28 -7.66 -2.37 14.30
CA ARG A 28 -8.63 -2.75 15.34
C ARG A 28 -9.84 -3.44 14.73
N GLY A 29 -10.41 -4.40 15.48
CA GLY A 29 -11.57 -5.20 15.04
C GLY A 29 -12.73 -4.34 14.55
N GLU A 30 -13.05 -3.27 15.28
CA GLU A 30 -14.15 -2.37 14.94
C GLU A 30 -13.95 -1.68 13.57
N VAL A 31 -12.71 -1.51 13.13
CA VAL A 31 -12.39 -0.99 11.78
C VAL A 31 -12.52 -2.09 10.73
N GLN A 32 -12.13 -3.32 11.08
CA GLN A 32 -12.30 -4.48 10.19
C GLN A 32 -13.78 -4.78 9.94
N ASP A 33 -14.63 -4.65 10.97
CA ASP A 33 -16.06 -4.94 10.92
C ASP A 33 -16.83 -4.02 9.93
N ILE A 34 -16.34 -2.82 9.70
CA ILE A 34 -16.97 -1.85 8.77
C ILE A 34 -16.31 -1.83 7.39
N ALA A 35 -15.22 -2.58 7.20
CA ALA A 35 -14.49 -2.63 5.94
C ALA A 35 -15.19 -3.49 4.89
N ASP A 36 -15.04 -3.13 3.61
CA ASP A 36 -15.51 -3.96 2.51
C ASP A 36 -14.59 -5.14 2.25
N PHE A 37 -13.30 -4.96 2.51
CA PHE A 37 -12.28 -6.00 2.36
C PHE A 37 -11.27 -5.90 3.49
N VAL A 38 -10.94 -7.06 4.05
CA VAL A 38 -9.90 -7.22 5.07
C VAL A 38 -8.85 -8.19 4.53
N GLY A 39 -7.59 -7.85 4.68
CA GLY A 39 -6.52 -8.71 4.18
C GLY A 39 -5.12 -8.25 4.57
N ASP A 40 -4.13 -8.97 4.06
CA ASP A 40 -2.73 -8.58 4.13
C ASP A 40 -2.37 -7.53 3.05
N SER A 41 -1.12 -7.05 3.10
CA SER A 41 -0.63 -6.00 2.17
C SER A 41 -0.80 -6.38 0.70
N LEU A 42 -0.56 -7.64 0.35
CA LEU A 42 -0.65 -8.11 -1.03
C LEU A 42 -2.11 -8.26 -1.47
N ALA A 43 -2.94 -8.87 -0.63
CA ALA A 43 -4.36 -9.05 -0.91
C ALA A 43 -5.07 -7.70 -1.10
N LEU A 44 -4.79 -6.73 -0.24
CA LEU A 44 -5.36 -5.39 -0.34
C LEU A 44 -4.85 -4.62 -1.56
N SER A 45 -3.59 -4.80 -1.95
CA SER A 45 -3.04 -4.20 -3.17
C SER A 45 -3.72 -4.75 -4.42
N ILE A 46 -3.95 -6.06 -4.47
CA ILE A 46 -4.70 -6.71 -5.56
C ILE A 46 -6.15 -6.22 -5.58
N GLN A 47 -6.74 -6.05 -4.39
CA GLN A 47 -8.12 -5.59 -4.26
C GLN A 47 -8.25 -4.11 -4.69
N ALA A 48 -7.33 -3.25 -4.27
CA ALA A 48 -7.28 -1.86 -4.72
C ALA A 48 -7.25 -1.75 -6.26
N LYS A 49 -6.45 -2.59 -6.92
CA LYS A 49 -6.39 -2.64 -8.39
C LYS A 49 -7.70 -3.09 -9.04
N LYS A 50 -8.46 -3.97 -8.39
CA LYS A 50 -9.73 -4.51 -8.91
C LYS A 50 -10.91 -3.57 -8.67
N VAL A 51 -10.85 -2.83 -7.58
CA VAL A 51 -11.92 -1.91 -7.18
C VAL A 51 -11.86 -0.68 -8.06
N GLN A 52 -12.91 -0.46 -8.83
CA GLN A 52 -13.08 0.76 -9.64
C GLN A 52 -13.94 1.79 -8.87
N ALA A 53 -13.54 2.08 -7.63
CA ALA A 53 -14.21 3.06 -6.80
C ALA A 53 -13.54 4.43 -6.94
N PRO A 54 -14.32 5.53 -7.00
CA PRO A 54 -13.73 6.87 -7.04
C PRO A 54 -12.96 7.21 -5.78
N VAL A 55 -13.35 6.64 -4.62
CA VAL A 55 -12.69 6.85 -3.33
C VAL A 55 -12.36 5.51 -2.69
N ILE A 56 -11.11 5.34 -2.26
CA ILE A 56 -10.63 4.21 -1.46
C ILE A 56 -10.18 4.75 -0.11
N VAL A 57 -10.83 4.33 0.96
CA VAL A 57 -10.37 4.59 2.33
C VAL A 57 -9.47 3.43 2.75
N PHE A 58 -8.18 3.68 2.90
CA PHE A 58 -7.20 2.66 3.23
C PHE A 58 -6.86 2.69 4.72
N CYS A 59 -7.41 1.75 5.48
CA CYS A 59 -7.15 1.57 6.91
C CYS A 59 -5.93 0.65 7.11
N GLY A 60 -4.74 1.25 7.19
CA GLY A 60 -3.46 0.56 7.33
C GLY A 60 -2.34 1.56 7.46
N VAL A 61 -1.12 1.16 7.12
CA VAL A 61 0.06 2.03 7.15
C VAL A 61 0.29 2.75 5.82
N ARG A 62 1.02 3.85 5.87
CA ARG A 62 1.23 4.77 4.74
C ARG A 62 1.67 4.08 3.46
N PHE A 63 2.72 3.24 3.49
CA PHE A 63 3.24 2.60 2.28
C PHE A 63 2.21 1.71 1.56
N MET A 64 1.25 1.15 2.30
CA MET A 64 0.16 0.37 1.72
C MET A 64 -0.84 1.26 0.97
N ALA A 65 -1.21 2.41 1.56
CA ALA A 65 -2.05 3.40 0.90
C ALA A 65 -1.38 3.97 -0.35
N GLU A 66 -0.07 4.24 -0.29
CA GLU A 66 0.74 4.64 -1.44
C GLU A 66 0.73 3.57 -2.54
N THR A 67 0.87 2.30 -2.17
CA THR A 67 0.79 1.18 -3.12
C THR A 67 -0.61 1.09 -3.75
N ALA A 68 -1.66 1.26 -2.96
CA ALA A 68 -3.04 1.31 -3.46
C ALA A 68 -3.22 2.46 -4.48
N LYS A 69 -2.66 3.63 -4.19
CA LYS A 69 -2.70 4.78 -5.11
C LYS A 69 -1.93 4.53 -6.41
N ILE A 70 -0.77 3.89 -6.35
CA ILE A 70 0.01 3.50 -7.54
C ILE A 70 -0.78 2.55 -8.43
N LEU A 71 -1.50 1.60 -7.83
CA LEU A 71 -2.26 0.57 -8.55
C LEU A 71 -3.64 1.03 -9.01
N SER A 72 -4.16 2.11 -8.42
CA SER A 72 -5.46 2.73 -8.72
C SER A 72 -5.29 4.23 -8.90
N PRO A 73 -4.62 4.66 -9.98
CA PRO A 73 -4.23 6.07 -10.16
C PRO A 73 -5.43 7.01 -10.30
N ASP A 74 -6.56 6.50 -10.76
CA ASP A 74 -7.79 7.30 -10.96
C ASP A 74 -8.62 7.45 -9.67
N SER A 75 -8.37 6.62 -8.65
CA SER A 75 -9.06 6.69 -7.36
C SER A 75 -8.40 7.73 -6.44
N GLU A 76 -9.21 8.43 -5.66
CA GLU A 76 -8.71 9.15 -4.50
C GLU A 76 -8.46 8.14 -3.36
N VAL A 77 -7.23 8.08 -2.84
CA VAL A 77 -6.89 7.19 -1.73
C VAL A 77 -6.70 8.00 -0.46
N LEU A 78 -7.56 7.75 0.51
CA LEU A 78 -7.56 8.42 1.81
C LEU A 78 -6.93 7.52 2.86
N LEU A 79 -6.01 8.07 3.65
CA LEU A 79 -5.37 7.41 4.78
C LEU A 79 -5.87 8.07 6.08
N PRO A 80 -6.78 7.43 6.85
CA PRO A 80 -7.37 8.02 8.05
C PRO A 80 -6.36 8.34 9.16
N ALA A 81 -5.25 7.59 9.22
CA ALA A 81 -4.17 7.79 10.18
C ALA A 81 -2.87 8.13 9.44
N PRO A 82 -2.63 9.41 9.09
CA PRO A 82 -1.49 9.82 8.26
C PRO A 82 -0.13 9.53 8.91
N ASP A 83 -0.09 9.42 10.24
CA ASP A 83 1.12 9.09 11.00
C ASP A 83 1.35 7.58 11.17
N ALA A 84 0.46 6.74 10.63
CA ALA A 84 0.63 5.30 10.65
C ALA A 84 1.81 4.91 9.74
N GLY A 85 2.99 4.81 10.31
CA GLY A 85 4.24 4.40 9.66
C GLY A 85 4.55 2.92 9.86
N CYS A 86 5.62 2.47 9.21
CA CYS A 86 6.17 1.14 9.39
C CYS A 86 7.70 1.25 9.44
N PRO A 87 8.34 1.01 10.60
CA PRO A 87 9.80 1.14 10.71
C PRO A 87 10.56 0.27 9.70
N MET A 88 10.02 -0.87 9.32
CA MET A 88 10.61 -1.72 8.28
C MET A 88 10.57 -1.05 6.91
N ALA A 89 9.45 -0.42 6.56
CA ALA A 89 9.32 0.28 5.28
C ALA A 89 10.20 1.54 5.21
N ASP A 90 10.48 2.13 6.37
CA ASP A 90 11.27 3.36 6.49
C ASP A 90 12.78 3.10 6.55
N MET A 91 13.23 1.82 6.59
CA MET A 91 14.66 1.47 6.61
C MET A 91 15.38 1.81 5.31
N ALA A 92 14.69 1.80 4.18
CA ALA A 92 15.27 2.17 2.89
C ALA A 92 15.12 3.69 2.69
N ASP A 93 16.22 4.42 2.85
CA ASP A 93 16.26 5.85 2.55
C ASP A 93 16.35 6.06 1.03
N PRO A 94 15.40 6.78 0.40
CA PRO A 94 15.45 7.08 -1.03
C PRO A 94 16.75 7.75 -1.48
N LYS A 95 17.36 8.59 -0.63
CA LYS A 95 18.62 9.26 -0.95
C LYS A 95 19.79 8.27 -1.03
N GLU A 96 19.82 7.29 -0.14
CA GLU A 96 20.84 6.25 -0.19
C GLU A 96 20.63 5.33 -1.40
N VAL A 97 19.38 4.95 -1.69
CA VAL A 97 19.05 4.17 -2.90
C VAL A 97 19.50 4.91 -4.16
N MET A 98 19.28 6.22 -4.25
CA MET A 98 19.70 7.04 -5.37
C MET A 98 21.23 7.01 -5.55
N LYS A 99 22.00 7.16 -4.46
CA LYS A 99 23.48 7.08 -4.51
C LYS A 99 23.97 5.73 -5.04
N TYR A 100 23.36 4.64 -4.57
CA TYR A 100 23.71 3.31 -5.06
C TYR A 100 23.37 3.16 -6.54
N ARG A 101 22.23 3.69 -6.98
CA ARG A 101 21.81 3.64 -8.38
C ARG A 101 22.76 4.43 -9.28
N GLU A 102 23.21 5.61 -8.85
CA GLU A 102 24.22 6.42 -9.56
C GLU A 102 25.58 5.71 -9.64
N ALA A 103 25.97 5.01 -8.58
CA ALA A 103 27.24 4.28 -8.54
C ALA A 103 27.21 2.96 -9.36
N HIS A 104 26.02 2.42 -9.60
CA HIS A 104 25.83 1.14 -10.30
C HIS A 104 24.75 1.29 -11.38
N PRO A 105 24.99 2.04 -12.48
CA PRO A 105 23.98 2.38 -13.48
C PRO A 105 23.44 1.13 -14.23
N ASP A 106 24.23 0.07 -14.34
CA ASP A 106 23.87 -1.15 -15.04
C ASP A 106 23.20 -2.20 -14.13
N ALA A 107 23.12 -1.93 -12.81
CA ALA A 107 22.52 -2.86 -11.86
C ALA A 107 20.99 -2.81 -11.87
N VAL A 108 20.36 -3.97 -11.71
CA VAL A 108 18.90 -4.06 -11.50
C VAL A 108 18.61 -3.94 -10.01
N PHE A 109 17.83 -2.93 -9.65
CA PHE A 109 17.45 -2.65 -8.28
C PHE A 109 16.13 -3.35 -7.94
N VAL A 110 16.19 -4.22 -6.95
CA VAL A 110 15.03 -4.97 -6.44
C VAL A 110 14.75 -4.57 -5.02
N ALA A 111 13.51 -4.18 -4.73
CA ALA A 111 13.09 -3.82 -3.38
C ALA A 111 11.98 -4.73 -2.85
N TYR A 112 11.92 -4.86 -1.54
CA TYR A 112 10.78 -5.45 -0.88
C TYR A 112 9.56 -4.53 -1.01
N VAL A 113 8.40 -5.10 -1.30
CA VAL A 113 7.17 -4.32 -1.57
C VAL A 113 6.75 -3.43 -0.39
N ASN A 114 7.12 -3.79 0.84
CA ASN A 114 6.90 -2.99 2.04
C ASN A 114 7.95 -1.87 2.13
N THR A 115 7.85 -0.91 1.23
CA THR A 115 8.69 0.28 1.19
C THR A 115 7.88 1.48 0.67
N THR A 116 8.41 2.69 0.80
CA THR A 116 7.72 3.91 0.40
C THR A 116 7.59 4.04 -1.12
N ALA A 117 6.63 4.83 -1.59
CA ALA A 117 6.50 5.16 -3.01
C ALA A 117 7.75 5.83 -3.57
N ALA A 118 8.45 6.63 -2.76
CA ALA A 118 9.70 7.28 -3.13
C ALA A 118 10.80 6.26 -3.45
N VAL A 119 10.93 5.19 -2.67
CA VAL A 119 11.87 4.09 -2.96
C VAL A 119 11.40 3.28 -4.17
N LYS A 120 10.08 3.00 -4.27
CA LYS A 120 9.52 2.30 -5.43
C LYS A 120 9.81 3.00 -6.76
N ALA A 121 9.85 4.32 -6.76
CA ALA A 121 10.19 5.11 -7.95
C ALA A 121 11.68 5.00 -8.37
N LEU A 122 12.54 4.48 -7.49
CA LEU A 122 13.98 4.35 -7.70
C LEU A 122 14.42 2.90 -7.97
N VAL A 123 13.50 1.95 -7.98
CA VAL A 123 13.83 0.54 -8.20
C VAL A 123 13.12 0.01 -9.45
N ASP A 124 13.67 -1.05 -10.01
CA ASP A 124 13.16 -1.64 -11.25
C ASP A 124 12.07 -2.67 -10.97
N ILE A 125 12.17 -3.39 -9.85
CA ILE A 125 11.24 -4.47 -9.50
C ILE A 125 10.95 -4.43 -7.99
N CYS A 126 9.68 -4.65 -7.64
CA CYS A 126 9.29 -4.94 -6.26
C CYS A 126 8.88 -6.40 -6.10
N CYS A 127 9.28 -7.01 -5.00
CA CYS A 127 8.94 -8.40 -4.68
C CYS A 127 8.52 -8.57 -3.21
N THR A 128 8.06 -9.75 -2.87
CA THR A 128 7.83 -10.20 -1.49
C THR A 128 8.82 -11.31 -1.15
N SER A 129 8.94 -11.66 0.14
CA SER A 129 9.76 -12.80 0.55
C SER A 129 9.31 -14.11 -0.12
N ALA A 130 8.02 -14.25 -0.41
CA ALA A 130 7.48 -15.46 -1.02
C ALA A 130 7.86 -15.65 -2.50
N ASN A 131 8.21 -14.57 -3.20
CA ASN A 131 8.50 -14.62 -4.64
C ASN A 131 9.87 -14.04 -5.04
N ALA A 132 10.69 -13.65 -4.06
CA ALA A 132 12.00 -13.04 -4.32
C ALA A 132 12.91 -13.91 -5.18
N ASP A 133 13.04 -15.20 -4.87
CA ASP A 133 13.84 -16.14 -5.66
C ASP A 133 13.35 -16.21 -7.11
N LYS A 134 12.04 -16.29 -7.31
CA LYS A 134 11.45 -16.33 -8.65
C LYS A 134 11.72 -15.03 -9.42
N VAL A 135 11.61 -13.89 -8.76
CA VAL A 135 11.89 -12.57 -9.36
C VAL A 135 13.36 -12.46 -9.73
N LEU A 136 14.27 -12.79 -8.81
CA LEU A 136 15.73 -12.73 -9.05
C LEU A 136 16.17 -13.60 -10.23
N ARG A 137 15.57 -14.77 -10.41
CA ARG A 137 15.85 -15.66 -11.56
C ARG A 137 15.41 -15.09 -12.90
N THR A 138 14.58 -14.05 -12.94
CA THR A 138 14.19 -13.36 -14.19
C THR A 138 15.18 -12.28 -14.62
N ILE A 139 16.11 -11.92 -13.73
CA ILE A 139 17.13 -10.93 -14.00
C ILE A 139 18.29 -11.63 -14.71
N PRO A 140 18.75 -11.15 -15.89
CA PRO A 140 19.92 -11.71 -16.54
C PRO A 140 21.13 -11.69 -15.60
N ALA A 141 21.86 -12.80 -15.54
CA ALA A 141 23.16 -12.85 -14.89
C ALA A 141 24.19 -12.47 -15.96
N ASP A 142 24.83 -11.34 -15.80
CA ASP A 142 25.97 -10.94 -16.62
C ASP A 142 27.27 -11.56 -16.08
#